data_19b01cd03390293cea8357312ccc8aa1
#
_entry.id   19b01cd03390293cea8357312ccc8aa1
#
_cell.length_a   1.000
_cell.length_b   1.000
_cell.length_c   1.000
_cell.angle_alpha   90.00
_cell.angle_beta   90.00
_cell.angle_gamma   90.00
#
_symmetry.space_group_name_H-M   'P 1'
#
loop_
_entity.id
_entity.type
_entity.pdbx_description
1 polymer ?
#
loop_
_entity_poly.entity_id
_entity_poly.type
_entity_poly.pdbx_seq_one_letter_code
_entity_poly.pdbx_strand_id
1 'polypeptide(L)'
;SVSVGVVSAKGRSLPDGSPIPFIQTDVAVNPGNSGGPLFNASGEVVGINSQIYSHTGGYQGLSFAIPIEVATKVKDQIVATGRASHARLGVAIQDVNQTFADSFKLDKPEGALISNVEKGGPADQAGLRSGDVIRKVNGQAIVSAGDLPSIIGQSMPGEKVTLDIWRQGQREEITA
;
A
#
# COMPACT_ATOMS: atom_id res chain seq x y z
N SER A 1 3.44 -27.84 -8.82
CA SER A 1 4.87 -27.56 -9.02
C SER A 1 5.45 -26.92 -7.76
N VAL A 2 6.75 -27.09 -7.56
CA VAL A 2 7.52 -26.42 -6.52
C VAL A 2 8.54 -25.53 -7.22
N SER A 3 8.62 -24.26 -6.77
CA SER A 3 9.59 -23.29 -7.27
C SER A 3 10.34 -22.69 -6.09
N VAL A 4 11.58 -22.28 -6.30
CA VAL A 4 12.45 -21.68 -5.30
C VAL A 4 12.98 -20.36 -5.84
N GLY A 5 13.14 -19.39 -4.96
CA GLY A 5 13.70 -18.07 -5.27
C GLY A 5 14.00 -17.29 -4.00
N VAL A 6 14.20 -15.99 -4.14
CA VAL A 6 14.51 -15.07 -3.05
C VAL A 6 13.49 -13.93 -2.95
N VAL A 7 13.38 -13.36 -1.77
CA VAL A 7 12.61 -12.13 -1.55
C VAL A 7 13.39 -10.95 -2.11
N SER A 8 12.80 -10.24 -3.08
CA SER A 8 13.40 -9.07 -3.74
C SER A 8 13.01 -7.77 -3.05
N ALA A 9 11.79 -7.70 -2.48
CA ALA A 9 11.30 -6.55 -1.70
C ALA A 9 10.16 -6.96 -0.78
N LYS A 10 9.90 -6.13 0.25
CA LYS A 10 8.72 -6.21 1.12
C LYS A 10 7.98 -4.86 1.11
N GLY A 11 6.68 -4.90 1.40
CA GLY A 11 5.87 -3.70 1.42
C GLY A 11 5.66 -3.08 0.04
N ARG A 12 5.73 -3.89 -1.03
CA ARG A 12 5.63 -3.40 -2.40
C ARG A 12 4.20 -3.01 -2.75
N SER A 13 4.00 -1.74 -3.04
CA SER A 13 2.74 -1.23 -3.58
C SER A 13 2.68 -1.44 -5.09
N LEU A 14 1.52 -1.79 -5.62
CA LEU A 14 1.31 -1.97 -7.05
C LEU A 14 0.50 -0.81 -7.63
N PRO A 15 0.67 -0.51 -8.94
CA PRO A 15 -0.03 0.60 -9.59
C PRO A 15 -1.55 0.46 -9.66
N ASP A 16 -2.09 -0.73 -9.35
CA ASP A 16 -3.53 -1.01 -9.35
C ASP A 16 -4.28 -0.39 -8.16
N GLY A 17 -3.58 0.33 -7.27
CA GLY A 17 -4.16 0.94 -6.07
C GLY A 17 -4.55 -0.07 -4.98
N SER A 18 -4.09 -1.31 -5.09
CA SER A 18 -4.34 -2.35 -4.08
C SER A 18 -3.80 -1.91 -2.71
N PRO A 19 -4.59 -2.08 -1.63
CA PRO A 19 -4.15 -1.76 -0.27
C PRO A 19 -3.28 -2.88 0.35
N ILE A 20 -2.60 -3.66 -0.47
CA ILE A 20 -1.78 -4.80 -0.04
C ILE A 20 -0.29 -4.43 -0.13
N PRO A 21 0.47 -4.54 0.98
CA PRO A 21 1.93 -4.37 0.97
C PRO A 21 2.61 -5.69 0.56
N PHE A 22 2.64 -5.98 -0.75
CA PHE A 22 3.09 -7.26 -1.28
C PHE A 22 4.54 -7.61 -0.91
N ILE A 23 4.80 -8.92 -0.74
CA ILE A 23 6.13 -9.49 -0.79
C ILE A 23 6.46 -9.73 -2.26
N GLN A 24 7.52 -9.12 -2.76
CA GLN A 24 8.03 -9.34 -4.10
C GLN A 24 9.11 -10.43 -4.07
N THR A 25 9.04 -11.38 -4.98
CA THR A 25 10.01 -12.47 -5.13
C THR A 25 10.35 -12.69 -6.62
N ASP A 26 11.41 -13.42 -6.87
CA ASP A 26 11.74 -13.97 -8.19
C ASP A 26 11.31 -15.44 -8.34
N VAL A 27 10.52 -15.95 -7.40
CA VAL A 27 9.95 -17.30 -7.49
C VAL A 27 9.09 -17.40 -8.75
N ALA A 28 9.33 -18.43 -9.55
CA ALA A 28 8.56 -18.68 -10.78
C ALA A 28 7.11 -19.05 -10.46
N VAL A 29 6.21 -18.07 -10.56
CA VAL A 29 4.76 -18.22 -10.41
C VAL A 29 4.10 -18.07 -11.77
N ASN A 30 3.21 -18.97 -12.10
CA ASN A 30 2.43 -18.95 -13.34
C ASN A 30 0.94 -19.11 -13.04
N PRO A 31 0.04 -18.84 -14.01
CA PRO A 31 -1.39 -19.08 -13.86
C PRO A 31 -1.69 -20.48 -13.32
N GLY A 32 -2.52 -20.56 -12.28
CA GLY A 32 -2.81 -21.77 -11.52
C GLY A 32 -2.08 -21.89 -10.17
N ASN A 33 -1.05 -21.06 -9.90
CA ASN A 33 -0.34 -21.03 -8.63
C ASN A 33 -0.92 -19.98 -7.65
N SER A 34 -1.81 -19.10 -8.11
CA SER A 34 -2.49 -18.09 -7.26
C SER A 34 -3.30 -18.78 -6.16
N GLY A 35 -3.22 -18.27 -4.93
CA GLY A 35 -3.80 -18.88 -3.74
C GLY A 35 -2.91 -19.95 -3.09
N GLY A 36 -1.84 -20.39 -3.76
CA GLY A 36 -0.85 -21.30 -3.18
C GLY A 36 0.04 -20.60 -2.15
N PRO A 37 0.60 -21.33 -1.19
CA PRO A 37 1.44 -20.78 -0.14
C PRO A 37 2.84 -20.42 -0.64
N LEU A 38 3.40 -19.33 -0.09
CA LEU A 38 4.81 -19.01 -0.12
C LEU A 38 5.42 -19.43 1.22
N PHE A 39 6.39 -20.34 1.18
CA PHE A 39 7.07 -20.84 2.37
C PHE A 39 8.43 -20.18 2.57
N ASN A 40 8.85 -20.03 3.83
CA ASN A 40 10.24 -19.77 4.16
C ASN A 40 11.06 -21.07 4.24
N ALA A 41 12.36 -20.95 4.51
CA ALA A 41 13.26 -22.10 4.64
C ALA A 41 12.96 -23.01 5.85
N SER A 42 12.18 -22.55 6.81
CA SER A 42 11.72 -23.32 7.99
C SER A 42 10.40 -24.07 7.72
N GLY A 43 9.83 -23.95 6.51
CA GLY A 43 8.55 -24.55 6.16
C GLY A 43 7.32 -23.81 6.68
N GLU A 44 7.48 -22.58 7.14
CA GLU A 44 6.39 -21.73 7.59
C GLU A 44 5.81 -20.96 6.40
N VAL A 45 4.48 -20.80 6.36
CA VAL A 45 3.80 -19.98 5.37
C VAL A 45 4.03 -18.51 5.70
N VAL A 46 4.70 -17.77 4.81
CA VAL A 46 4.99 -16.35 4.95
C VAL A 46 4.13 -15.47 4.04
N GLY A 47 3.45 -16.08 3.06
CA GLY A 47 2.58 -15.36 2.15
C GLY A 47 1.69 -16.28 1.32
N ILE A 48 0.75 -15.67 0.59
CA ILE A 48 -0.14 -16.32 -0.36
C ILE A 48 0.16 -15.74 -1.74
N ASN A 49 0.52 -16.61 -2.69
CA ASN A 49 0.79 -16.18 -4.06
C ASN A 49 -0.45 -15.53 -4.67
N SER A 50 -0.29 -14.36 -5.25
CA SER A 50 -1.40 -13.57 -5.77
C SER A 50 -1.27 -13.33 -7.27
N GLN A 51 -0.23 -12.60 -7.68
CA GLN A 51 -0.10 -12.16 -9.05
C GLN A 51 1.37 -12.04 -9.48
N ILE A 52 1.58 -11.88 -10.78
CA ILE A 52 2.86 -11.60 -11.41
C ILE A 52 2.77 -10.26 -12.13
N TYR A 53 3.90 -9.60 -12.30
CA TYR A 53 4.02 -8.51 -13.27
C TYR A 53 4.38 -9.14 -14.62
N SER A 54 3.51 -8.96 -15.62
CA SER A 54 3.71 -9.59 -16.93
C SER A 54 3.05 -8.80 -18.05
N HIS A 55 3.77 -8.66 -19.14
CA HIS A 55 3.24 -8.12 -20.40
C HIS A 55 2.66 -9.21 -21.31
N THR A 56 3.02 -10.48 -21.09
CA THR A 56 2.67 -11.62 -21.95
C THR A 56 1.71 -12.61 -21.29
N GLY A 57 1.41 -12.42 -19.99
CA GLY A 57 0.61 -13.35 -19.17
C GLY A 57 1.40 -14.47 -18.51
N GLY A 58 2.69 -14.62 -18.85
CA GLY A 58 3.60 -15.58 -18.20
C GLY A 58 4.58 -14.89 -17.24
N TYR A 59 5.25 -15.69 -16.41
CA TYR A 59 6.26 -15.21 -15.47
C TYR A 59 7.43 -14.50 -16.18
N GLN A 60 7.79 -13.32 -15.67
CA GLN A 60 8.86 -12.46 -16.20
C GLN A 60 9.83 -11.99 -15.10
N GLY A 61 10.05 -12.78 -14.06
CA GLY A 61 11.00 -12.48 -13.00
C GLY A 61 10.40 -11.73 -11.79
N LEU A 62 9.13 -11.33 -11.84
CA LEU A 62 8.47 -10.63 -10.76
C LEU A 62 7.18 -11.33 -10.34
N SER A 63 7.15 -11.78 -9.09
CA SER A 63 5.98 -12.41 -8.46
C SER A 63 5.64 -11.70 -7.16
N PHE A 64 4.36 -11.63 -6.84
CA PHE A 64 3.84 -10.93 -5.68
C PHE A 64 2.99 -11.85 -4.83
N ALA A 65 3.29 -11.87 -3.53
CA ALA A 65 2.53 -12.61 -2.54
C ALA A 65 1.94 -11.67 -1.49
N ILE A 66 0.72 -11.96 -1.05
CA ILE A 66 0.08 -11.28 0.07
C ILE A 66 0.77 -11.76 1.34
N PRO A 67 1.29 -10.87 2.21
CA PRO A 67 1.88 -11.27 3.49
C PRO A 67 0.91 -12.08 4.32
N ILE A 68 1.39 -13.09 5.04
CA ILE A 68 0.52 -14.01 5.79
C ILE A 68 -0.26 -13.31 6.90
N GLU A 69 0.32 -12.30 7.53
CA GLU A 69 -0.35 -11.48 8.55
C GLU A 69 -1.55 -10.71 7.97
N VAL A 70 -1.44 -10.21 6.74
CA VAL A 70 -2.56 -9.56 6.02
C VAL A 70 -3.63 -10.58 5.68
N ALA A 71 -3.24 -11.73 5.13
CA ALA A 71 -4.17 -12.80 4.80
C ALA A 71 -4.93 -13.32 6.03
N THR A 72 -4.23 -13.48 7.16
CA THR A 72 -4.83 -13.90 8.44
C THR A 72 -5.85 -12.87 8.93
N LYS A 73 -5.51 -11.58 8.92
CA LYS A 73 -6.41 -10.49 9.31
C LYS A 73 -7.68 -10.48 8.46
N VAL A 74 -7.55 -10.61 7.14
CA VAL A 74 -8.69 -10.68 6.21
C VAL A 74 -9.53 -11.93 6.48
N LYS A 75 -8.90 -13.09 6.66
CA LYS A 75 -9.60 -14.33 7.03
C LYS A 75 -10.40 -14.16 8.32
N ASP A 76 -9.81 -13.60 9.37
CA ASP A 76 -10.49 -13.40 10.66
C ASP A 76 -11.71 -12.49 10.52
N GLN A 77 -11.62 -11.43 9.72
CA GLN A 77 -12.76 -10.57 9.41
C GLN A 77 -13.88 -11.31 8.68
N ILE A 78 -13.52 -12.09 7.65
CA ILE A 78 -14.51 -12.87 6.87
C ILE A 78 -15.19 -13.90 7.74
N VAL A 79 -14.46 -14.61 8.60
CA VAL A 79 -15.02 -15.60 9.52
C VAL A 79 -15.96 -14.94 10.54
N ALA A 80 -15.61 -13.77 11.06
CA ALA A 80 -16.40 -13.08 12.08
C ALA A 80 -17.63 -12.35 11.50
N THR A 81 -17.51 -11.77 10.29
CA THR A 81 -18.53 -10.82 9.77
C THR A 81 -19.05 -11.15 8.37
N GLY A 82 -18.51 -12.18 7.72
CA GLY A 82 -18.82 -12.54 6.34
C GLY A 82 -18.16 -11.67 5.27
N ARG A 83 -17.39 -10.65 5.66
CA ARG A 83 -16.73 -9.73 4.71
C ARG A 83 -15.41 -9.19 5.24
N ALA A 84 -14.52 -8.80 4.34
CA ALA A 84 -13.33 -8.01 4.65
C ALA A 84 -13.67 -6.51 4.49
N SER A 85 -13.11 -5.68 5.36
CA SER A 85 -13.24 -4.22 5.31
C SER A 85 -11.87 -3.58 5.41
N HIS A 86 -11.63 -2.58 4.58
CA HIS A 86 -10.39 -1.79 4.58
C HIS A 86 -10.73 -0.33 4.86
N ALA A 87 -9.90 0.32 5.68
CA ALA A 87 -10.02 1.75 5.89
C ALA A 87 -9.67 2.53 4.61
N ARG A 88 -10.31 3.69 4.44
CA ARG A 88 -10.07 4.61 3.33
C ARG A 88 -10.08 6.04 3.85
N LEU A 89 -9.18 6.87 3.33
CA LEU A 89 -9.18 8.31 3.63
C LEU A 89 -10.15 9.11 2.75
N GLY A 90 -10.48 8.62 1.56
CA GLY A 90 -11.31 9.36 0.60
C GLY A 90 -10.50 10.46 -0.10
N VAL A 91 -9.33 10.13 -0.60
CA VAL A 91 -8.46 11.02 -1.38
C VAL A 91 -8.08 10.38 -2.71
N ALA A 92 -7.95 11.21 -3.76
CA ALA A 92 -7.23 10.86 -4.97
C ALA A 92 -5.79 11.39 -4.83
N ILE A 93 -4.82 10.56 -5.16
CA ILE A 93 -3.40 10.83 -4.95
C ILE A 93 -2.58 10.59 -6.21
N GLN A 94 -1.40 11.21 -6.25
CA GLN A 94 -0.40 11.00 -7.28
C GLN A 94 1.01 11.10 -6.69
N ASP A 95 2.00 10.54 -7.41
CA ASP A 95 3.39 10.62 -7.01
C ASP A 95 3.91 12.06 -7.04
N VAL A 96 4.81 12.35 -6.11
CA VAL A 96 5.59 13.60 -6.10
C VAL A 96 6.79 13.40 -7.00
N ASN A 97 6.80 14.03 -8.16
CA ASN A 97 7.99 14.10 -9.02
C ASN A 97 8.92 15.26 -8.60
N GLN A 98 10.11 15.35 -9.20
CA GLN A 98 11.08 16.40 -8.85
C GLN A 98 10.54 17.81 -9.07
N THR A 99 9.78 18.03 -10.14
CA THR A 99 9.17 19.34 -10.43
C THR A 99 8.19 19.79 -9.34
N PHE A 100 7.39 18.85 -8.82
CA PHE A 100 6.51 19.11 -7.67
C PHE A 100 7.32 19.35 -6.39
N ALA A 101 8.34 18.53 -6.13
CA ALA A 101 9.18 18.72 -4.96
C ALA A 101 9.81 20.11 -4.92
N ASP A 102 10.36 20.57 -6.03
CA ASP A 102 10.96 21.92 -6.16
C ASP A 102 9.91 23.04 -5.97
N SER A 103 8.74 22.88 -6.57
CA SER A 103 7.63 23.85 -6.47
C SER A 103 7.07 23.96 -5.06
N PHE A 104 6.99 22.85 -4.34
CA PHE A 104 6.48 22.79 -2.97
C PHE A 104 7.57 22.96 -1.90
N LYS A 105 8.82 23.17 -2.31
CA LYS A 105 10.00 23.28 -1.43
C LYS A 105 10.17 22.04 -0.54
N LEU A 106 9.92 20.87 -1.10
CA LEU A 106 10.20 19.61 -0.45
C LEU A 106 11.69 19.26 -0.57
N ASP A 107 12.23 18.63 0.45
CA ASP A 107 13.61 18.13 0.50
C ASP A 107 13.85 16.94 -0.45
N LYS A 108 12.78 16.18 -0.76
CA LYS A 108 12.82 15.00 -1.62
C LYS A 108 11.53 14.83 -2.40
N PRO A 109 11.57 14.21 -3.60
CA PRO A 109 10.38 13.88 -4.38
C PRO A 109 9.69 12.60 -3.83
N GLU A 110 9.31 12.64 -2.56
CA GLU A 110 8.68 11.53 -1.85
C GLU A 110 7.36 12.00 -1.22
N GLY A 111 6.40 11.10 -1.11
CA GLY A 111 5.10 11.35 -0.52
C GLY A 111 3.94 11.08 -1.48
N ALA A 112 2.73 11.23 -0.97
CA ALA A 112 1.49 11.15 -1.73
C ALA A 112 0.88 12.56 -1.86
N LEU A 113 0.93 13.14 -3.06
CA LEU A 113 0.29 14.43 -3.36
C LEU A 113 -1.22 14.23 -3.53
N ILE A 114 -2.01 14.92 -2.72
CA ILE A 114 -3.47 14.90 -2.82
C ILE A 114 -3.90 15.74 -4.02
N SER A 115 -4.49 15.11 -5.02
CA SER A 115 -5.08 15.77 -6.19
C SER A 115 -6.55 16.14 -5.97
N ASN A 116 -7.28 15.33 -5.19
CA ASN A 116 -8.68 15.59 -4.84
C ASN A 116 -9.03 14.99 -3.49
N VAL A 117 -10.00 15.60 -2.80
CA VAL A 117 -10.57 15.10 -1.52
C VAL A 117 -12.06 14.85 -1.72
N GLU A 118 -12.52 13.68 -1.30
CA GLU A 118 -13.93 13.30 -1.35
C GLU A 118 -14.71 14.09 -0.32
N LYS A 119 -15.67 14.87 -0.76
CA LYS A 119 -16.50 15.74 0.11
C LYS A 119 -17.28 14.90 1.13
N GLY A 120 -17.17 15.28 2.40
CA GLY A 120 -17.78 14.56 3.53
C GLY A 120 -17.07 13.28 3.93
N GLY A 121 -15.99 12.90 3.22
CA GLY A 121 -15.13 11.76 3.58
C GLY A 121 -14.22 12.04 4.77
N PRO A 122 -13.50 11.01 5.28
CA PRO A 122 -12.62 11.16 6.44
C PRO A 122 -11.57 12.25 6.27
N ALA A 123 -10.91 12.32 5.10
CA ALA A 123 -9.91 13.33 4.78
C ALA A 123 -10.47 14.75 4.81
N ASP A 124 -11.67 14.97 4.25
CA ASP A 124 -12.35 16.27 4.26
C ASP A 124 -12.70 16.69 5.68
N GLN A 125 -13.25 15.78 6.48
CA GLN A 125 -13.57 16.02 7.89
C GLN A 125 -12.33 16.32 8.73
N ALA A 126 -11.20 15.71 8.42
CA ALA A 126 -9.92 15.98 9.06
C ALA A 126 -9.25 17.29 8.59
N GLY A 127 -9.76 17.94 7.54
CA GLY A 127 -9.24 19.19 7.00
C GLY A 127 -8.09 19.03 6.01
N LEU A 128 -7.92 17.85 5.42
CA LEU A 128 -7.02 17.63 4.29
C LEU A 128 -7.54 18.37 3.05
N ARG A 129 -6.61 18.80 2.19
CA ARG A 129 -6.93 19.60 1.00
C ARG A 129 -6.14 19.15 -0.21
N SER A 130 -6.65 19.40 -1.40
CA SER A 130 -5.88 19.28 -2.63
C SER A 130 -4.63 20.18 -2.54
N GLY A 131 -3.49 19.66 -2.95
CA GLY A 131 -2.17 20.28 -2.83
C GLY A 131 -1.39 19.89 -1.57
N ASP A 132 -1.99 19.22 -0.60
CA ASP A 132 -1.24 18.62 0.52
C ASP A 132 -0.41 17.45 0.04
N VAL A 133 0.77 17.25 0.62
CA VAL A 133 1.60 16.06 0.39
C VAL A 133 1.67 15.26 1.69
N ILE A 134 1.13 14.06 1.71
CA ILE A 134 1.23 13.16 2.87
C ILE A 134 2.62 12.55 2.86
N ARG A 135 3.41 12.81 3.91
CA ARG A 135 4.80 12.37 4.07
C ARG A 135 4.93 11.14 4.98
N LYS A 136 4.04 11.02 5.98
CA LYS A 136 4.02 9.87 6.89
C LYS A 136 2.60 9.57 7.34
N VAL A 137 2.37 8.30 7.70
CA VAL A 137 1.17 7.80 8.38
C VAL A 137 1.62 7.04 9.62
N ASN A 138 1.18 7.44 10.81
CA ASN A 138 1.58 6.86 12.10
C ASN A 138 3.11 6.71 12.24
N GLY A 139 3.87 7.70 11.74
CA GLY A 139 5.32 7.70 11.74
C GLY A 139 5.98 6.91 10.59
N GLN A 140 5.25 6.09 9.85
CA GLN A 140 5.75 5.35 8.70
C GLN A 140 5.83 6.26 7.48
N ALA A 141 7.00 6.33 6.84
CA ALA A 141 7.23 7.18 5.67
C ALA A 141 6.46 6.70 4.44
N ILE A 142 5.97 7.67 3.67
CA ILE A 142 5.40 7.49 2.32
C ILE A 142 6.47 7.89 1.32
N VAL A 143 6.97 6.94 0.56
CA VAL A 143 7.97 7.17 -0.49
C VAL A 143 7.27 7.39 -1.83
N SER A 144 6.31 6.54 -2.17
CA SER A 144 5.45 6.67 -3.35
C SER A 144 3.98 6.82 -2.95
N ALA A 145 3.17 7.36 -3.85
CA ALA A 145 1.73 7.50 -3.59
C ALA A 145 1.05 6.15 -3.29
N GLY A 146 1.51 5.06 -3.91
CA GLY A 146 0.99 3.71 -3.69
C GLY A 146 1.18 3.18 -2.27
N ASP A 147 2.11 3.73 -1.48
CA ASP A 147 2.32 3.31 -0.09
C ASP A 147 1.13 3.72 0.80
N LEU A 148 0.48 4.84 0.47
CA LEU A 148 -0.63 5.36 1.27
C LEU A 148 -1.81 4.38 1.37
N PRO A 149 -2.40 3.87 0.28
CA PRO A 149 -3.48 2.89 0.39
C PRO A 149 -3.04 1.60 1.07
N SER A 150 -1.79 1.17 0.91
CA SER A 150 -1.25 -0.03 1.57
C SER A 150 -1.19 0.12 3.09
N ILE A 151 -0.78 1.30 3.59
CA ILE A 151 -0.69 1.57 5.02
C ILE A 151 -2.09 1.79 5.61
N ILE A 152 -2.91 2.65 4.99
CA ILE A 152 -4.28 2.94 5.45
C ILE A 152 -5.15 1.67 5.43
N GLY A 153 -5.02 0.84 4.40
CA GLY A 153 -5.76 -0.41 4.28
C GLY A 153 -5.46 -1.45 5.38
N GLN A 154 -4.37 -1.28 6.14
CA GLN A 154 -4.07 -2.12 7.30
C GLN A 154 -4.83 -1.67 8.57
N SER A 155 -5.33 -0.43 8.61
CA SER A 155 -6.17 0.08 9.70
C SER A 155 -7.61 -0.45 9.59
N MET A 156 -8.29 -0.45 10.72
CA MET A 156 -9.73 -0.75 10.76
C MET A 156 -10.54 0.51 10.41
N PRO A 157 -11.69 0.37 9.72
CA PRO A 157 -12.60 1.49 9.56
C PRO A 157 -12.97 2.14 10.91
N GLY A 158 -12.80 3.46 11.01
CA GLY A 158 -13.01 4.23 12.25
C GLY A 158 -11.78 4.33 13.17
N GLU A 159 -10.69 3.67 12.84
CA GLU A 159 -9.39 3.85 13.52
C GLU A 159 -8.78 5.19 13.13
N LYS A 160 -8.33 5.95 14.12
CA LYS A 160 -7.66 7.22 13.89
C LYS A 160 -6.22 7.02 13.47
N VAL A 161 -5.80 7.75 12.44
CA VAL A 161 -4.42 7.77 11.96
C VAL A 161 -3.84 9.18 12.04
N THR A 162 -2.57 9.26 12.42
CA THR A 162 -1.81 10.52 12.44
C THR A 162 -1.08 10.67 11.11
N LEU A 163 -1.34 11.76 10.42
CA LEU A 163 -0.76 12.11 9.12
C LEU A 163 0.22 13.26 9.29
N ASP A 164 1.46 13.06 8.88
CA ASP A 164 2.45 14.12 8.71
C ASP A 164 2.33 14.62 7.27
N ILE A 165 1.92 15.85 7.11
CA ILE A 165 1.68 16.46 5.80
C ILE A 165 2.58 17.66 5.56
N TRP A 166 2.79 17.97 4.30
CA TRP A 166 3.41 19.19 3.83
C TRP A 166 2.38 20.06 3.11
N ARG A 167 2.14 21.25 3.65
CA ARG A 167 1.18 22.21 3.14
C ARG A 167 1.82 23.56 2.98
N GLN A 168 1.83 24.12 1.78
CA GLN A 168 2.32 25.50 1.50
C GLN A 168 3.72 25.80 2.06
N GLY A 169 4.63 24.84 1.99
CA GLY A 169 6.00 25.00 2.46
C GLY A 169 6.20 24.77 3.97
N GLN A 170 5.20 24.25 4.67
CA GLN A 170 5.25 23.95 6.10
C GLN A 170 4.82 22.53 6.40
N ARG A 171 5.40 21.97 7.45
CA ARG A 171 4.99 20.68 7.99
C ARG A 171 3.83 20.89 8.96
N GLU A 172 2.78 20.09 8.78
CA GLU A 172 1.63 20.02 9.68
C GLU A 172 1.35 18.56 10.07
N GLU A 173 0.71 18.36 11.21
CA GLU A 173 0.21 17.06 11.65
C GLU A 173 -1.30 17.10 11.72
N ILE A 174 -1.97 16.11 11.12
CA ILE A 174 -3.42 16.00 11.07
C ILE A 174 -3.81 14.59 11.53
N THR A 175 -4.88 14.50 12.32
CA THR A 175 -5.51 13.22 12.69
C THR A 175 -6.77 13.02 11.87
N ALA A 176 -6.88 11.90 11.17
CA ALA A 176 -7.99 11.53 10.32
C ALA A 176 -8.62 10.20 10.78
#